data_e7cf7d741f2d16912474fd368a683e9d
#
_entry.id   e7cf7d741f2d16912474fd368a683e9d
#
_cell.length_a   1.000
_cell.length_b   1.000
_cell.length_c   1.000
_cell.angle_alpha   90.00
_cell.angle_beta   90.00
_cell.angle_gamma   90.00
#
_symmetry.space_group_name_H-M   'P 1'
#
loop_
_entity.id
_entity.type
_entity.pdbx_description
1 polymer ?
#
loop_
_entity_poly.entity_id
_entity_poly.type
_entity_poly.pdbx_seq_one_letter_code
_entity_poly.pdbx_strand_id
1 'polypeptide(L)'
;MTAWETAVCKRAVEAYGKEHQLIICMEEMAELTKELTKNLRGRRNLQDISEEVADVEIMLEQVKVIFDLKEEVSEAKEAKLLRLQKRIVRDTGEQDYATSLTRKWLDDRTQKAVHDAVFLTSSHELKNPE
;
A
#
# COMPACT_ATOMS: atom_id res chain seq x y z
N MET A 1 5.03 -2.42 -2.43
CA MET A 1 5.85 -2.31 -3.66
C MET A 1 7.32 -2.48 -3.36
N THR A 2 8.04 -3.13 -4.26
CA THR A 2 9.49 -3.31 -4.22
C THR A 2 10.22 -2.01 -4.60
N ALA A 3 11.52 -1.94 -4.32
CA ALA A 3 12.34 -0.77 -4.73
C ALA A 3 12.37 -0.59 -6.26
N TRP A 4 12.35 -1.70 -7.02
CA TRP A 4 12.29 -1.66 -8.47
C TRP A 4 10.97 -1.07 -8.97
N GLU A 5 9.83 -1.53 -8.47
CA GLU A 5 8.50 -1.03 -8.85
C GLU A 5 8.38 0.47 -8.56
N THR A 6 8.83 0.92 -7.38
CA THR A 6 8.85 2.34 -7.03
C THR A 6 9.75 3.15 -7.97
N ALA A 7 10.90 2.61 -8.39
CA ALA A 7 11.80 3.29 -9.33
C ALA A 7 11.14 3.44 -10.72
N VAL A 8 10.42 2.42 -11.20
CA VAL A 8 9.67 2.47 -12.46
C VAL A 8 8.55 3.54 -12.38
N CYS A 9 7.81 3.60 -11.27
CA CYS A 9 6.77 4.61 -11.06
C CYS A 9 7.35 6.04 -11.07
N LYS A 10 8.49 6.27 -10.39
CA LYS A 10 9.20 7.57 -10.44
C LYS A 10 9.58 7.94 -11.88
N ARG A 11 10.14 6.99 -12.61
CA ARG A 11 10.54 7.21 -14.01
C ARG A 11 9.35 7.53 -14.91
N ALA A 12 8.19 6.91 -14.70
CA ALA A 12 6.97 7.22 -15.44
C ALA A 12 6.50 8.67 -15.18
N VAL A 13 6.48 9.11 -13.91
CA VAL A 13 6.13 10.48 -13.54
C VAL A 13 7.09 11.50 -14.16
N GLU A 14 8.40 11.22 -14.18
CA GLU A 14 9.41 12.08 -14.80
C GLU A 14 9.22 12.17 -16.32
N ALA A 15 8.92 11.03 -16.97
CA ALA A 15 8.84 10.95 -18.43
C ALA A 15 7.55 11.56 -19.01
N TYR A 16 6.41 11.36 -18.32
CA TYR A 16 5.10 11.75 -18.83
C TYR A 16 4.49 12.97 -18.15
N GLY A 17 5.03 13.37 -17.01
CA GLY A 17 4.57 14.54 -16.27
C GLY A 17 3.48 14.26 -15.24
N LYS A 18 3.50 15.04 -14.15
CA LYS A 18 2.61 14.85 -12.99
C LYS A 18 1.12 14.94 -13.35
N GLU A 19 0.75 15.98 -14.08
CA GLU A 19 -0.65 16.24 -14.46
C GLU A 19 -1.21 15.12 -15.32
N HIS A 20 -0.47 14.68 -16.34
CA HIS A 20 -0.87 13.57 -17.19
C HIS A 20 -1.06 12.28 -16.38
N GLN A 21 -0.12 11.95 -15.51
CA GLN A 21 -0.23 10.73 -14.68
C GLN A 21 -1.40 10.79 -13.68
N LEU A 22 -1.79 11.96 -13.19
CA LEU A 22 -3.00 12.10 -12.38
C LEU A 22 -4.28 11.88 -13.19
N ILE A 23 -4.32 12.30 -14.46
CA ILE A 23 -5.44 12.02 -15.35
C ILE A 23 -5.55 10.52 -15.60
N ILE A 24 -4.45 9.84 -15.94
CA ILE A 24 -4.43 8.38 -16.13
C ILE A 24 -4.89 7.66 -14.85
N CYS A 25 -4.45 8.09 -13.67
CA CYS A 25 -4.92 7.51 -12.40
C CYS A 25 -6.46 7.57 -12.26
N MET A 26 -7.08 8.65 -12.65
CA MET A 26 -8.55 8.77 -12.64
C MET A 26 -9.21 7.85 -13.69
N GLU A 27 -8.59 7.67 -14.84
CA GLU A 27 -9.05 6.76 -15.90
C GLU A 27 -9.01 5.31 -15.40
N GLU A 28 -7.88 4.85 -14.83
CA GLU A 28 -7.76 3.46 -14.32
C GLU A 28 -8.73 3.18 -13.17
N MET A 29 -8.96 4.14 -12.27
CA MET A 29 -9.99 3.99 -11.23
C MET A 29 -11.40 3.85 -11.82
N ALA A 30 -11.70 4.53 -12.93
CA ALA A 30 -13.00 4.42 -13.60
C ALA A 30 -13.12 3.07 -14.35
N GLU A 31 -12.04 2.57 -14.96
CA GLU A 31 -11.97 1.25 -15.59
C GLU A 31 -12.23 0.13 -14.56
N LEU A 32 -11.56 0.15 -13.43
CA LEU A 32 -11.80 -0.79 -12.34
C LEU A 32 -13.27 -0.73 -11.87
N THR A 33 -13.82 0.45 -11.70
CA THR A 33 -15.23 0.64 -11.32
C THR A 33 -16.17 0.00 -12.34
N LYS A 34 -15.89 0.16 -13.62
CA LYS A 34 -16.64 -0.43 -14.72
C LYS A 34 -16.61 -1.97 -14.66
N GLU A 35 -15.44 -2.56 -14.48
CA GLU A 35 -15.28 -4.02 -14.43
C GLU A 35 -15.96 -4.63 -13.20
N LEU A 36 -15.84 -4.01 -12.02
CA LEU A 36 -16.57 -4.42 -10.82
C LEU A 36 -18.09 -4.36 -11.02
N THR A 37 -18.59 -3.33 -11.70
CA THR A 37 -20.01 -3.18 -12.00
C THR A 37 -20.52 -4.26 -12.95
N LYS A 38 -19.70 -4.66 -13.95
CA LYS A 38 -20.03 -5.78 -14.84
C LYS A 38 -20.08 -7.11 -14.08
N ASN A 39 -19.14 -7.34 -13.17
CA ASN A 39 -19.11 -8.55 -12.34
C ASN A 39 -20.36 -8.66 -11.46
N LEU A 40 -20.76 -7.58 -10.79
CA LEU A 40 -21.99 -7.52 -9.98
C LEU A 40 -23.28 -7.83 -10.79
N ARG A 41 -23.26 -7.60 -12.11
CA ARG A 41 -24.35 -7.97 -13.04
C ARG A 41 -24.22 -9.40 -13.57
N GLY A 42 -23.33 -10.22 -12.99
CA GLY A 42 -23.16 -11.64 -13.32
C GLY A 42 -22.17 -11.95 -14.44
N ARG A 43 -21.39 -10.98 -14.93
CA ARG A 43 -20.35 -11.23 -15.91
C ARG A 43 -19.14 -11.92 -15.25
N ARG A 44 -18.59 -12.92 -15.93
CA ARG A 44 -17.35 -13.59 -15.50
C ARG A 44 -16.16 -12.85 -16.14
N ASN A 45 -15.56 -11.91 -15.43
CA ASN A 45 -14.46 -11.05 -15.91
C ASN A 45 -13.36 -10.89 -14.86
N LEU A 46 -13.00 -11.98 -14.17
CA LEU A 46 -11.97 -11.92 -13.11
C LEU A 46 -10.59 -11.50 -13.63
N GLN A 47 -10.25 -11.87 -14.87
CA GLN A 47 -9.00 -11.44 -15.47
C GLN A 47 -9.01 -9.93 -15.71
N ASP A 48 -10.06 -9.37 -16.32
CA ASP A 48 -10.19 -7.93 -16.53
C ASP A 48 -10.08 -7.17 -15.20
N ILE A 49 -10.77 -7.65 -14.14
CA ILE A 49 -10.66 -7.06 -12.79
C ILE A 49 -9.23 -7.12 -12.25
N SER A 50 -8.50 -8.21 -12.47
CA SER A 50 -7.13 -8.31 -11.97
C SER A 50 -6.16 -7.37 -12.68
N GLU A 51 -6.37 -7.13 -13.97
CA GLU A 51 -5.60 -6.17 -14.75
C GLU A 51 -5.86 -4.74 -14.26
N GLU A 52 -7.13 -4.34 -14.12
CA GLU A 52 -7.48 -3.01 -13.63
C GLU A 52 -7.04 -2.76 -12.16
N VAL A 53 -7.06 -3.80 -11.31
CA VAL A 53 -6.50 -3.69 -9.94
C VAL A 53 -5.01 -3.40 -9.99
N ALA A 54 -4.26 -4.08 -10.87
CA ALA A 54 -2.82 -3.85 -11.02
C ALA A 54 -2.53 -2.43 -11.52
N ASP A 55 -3.29 -1.94 -12.50
CA ASP A 55 -3.14 -0.59 -13.05
C ASP A 55 -3.43 0.48 -11.98
N VAL A 56 -4.51 0.32 -11.21
CA VAL A 56 -4.81 1.22 -10.09
C VAL A 56 -3.71 1.19 -9.02
N GLU A 57 -3.16 0.03 -8.64
CA GLU A 57 -2.06 -0.06 -7.67
C GLU A 57 -0.80 0.68 -8.15
N ILE A 58 -0.45 0.54 -9.44
CA ILE A 58 0.67 1.25 -10.08
C ILE A 58 0.43 2.76 -10.05
N MET A 59 -0.78 3.20 -10.41
CA MET A 59 -1.11 4.62 -10.42
C MET A 59 -1.16 5.23 -9.02
N LEU A 60 -1.65 4.52 -8.01
CA LEU A 60 -1.62 4.97 -6.61
C LEU A 60 -0.18 5.13 -6.08
N GLU A 61 0.78 4.31 -6.54
CA GLU A 61 2.19 4.52 -6.21
C GLU A 61 2.73 5.79 -6.85
N GLN A 62 2.37 6.07 -8.10
CA GLN A 62 2.74 7.31 -8.77
C GLN A 62 2.15 8.55 -8.09
N VAL A 63 0.90 8.49 -7.61
CA VAL A 63 0.29 9.57 -6.79
C VAL A 63 1.12 9.85 -5.53
N LYS A 64 1.57 8.81 -4.83
CA LYS A 64 2.46 8.99 -3.66
C LYS A 64 3.79 9.64 -4.03
N VAL A 65 4.34 9.31 -5.19
CA VAL A 65 5.56 9.96 -5.72
C VAL A 65 5.31 11.42 -6.08
N ILE A 66 4.19 11.71 -6.75
CA ILE A 66 3.85 13.07 -7.22
C ILE A 66 3.73 14.07 -6.06
N PHE A 67 3.11 13.65 -4.97
CA PHE A 67 2.81 14.49 -3.83
C PHE A 67 3.74 14.27 -2.62
N ASP A 68 4.72 13.36 -2.75
CA ASP A 68 5.63 12.96 -1.66
C ASP A 68 4.89 12.52 -0.38
N LEU A 69 3.90 11.61 -0.56
CA LEU A 69 2.97 11.20 0.49
C LEU A 69 3.19 9.75 0.97
N LYS A 70 4.38 9.20 0.80
CA LYS A 70 4.62 7.79 1.08
C LYS A 70 4.41 7.47 2.57
N GLU A 71 4.96 8.29 3.44
CA GLU A 71 4.88 8.08 4.88
C GLU A 71 3.47 8.39 5.39
N GLU A 72 2.86 9.49 4.99
CA GLU A 72 1.51 9.91 5.39
C GLU A 72 0.45 8.87 4.97
N VAL A 73 0.57 8.31 3.76
CA VAL A 73 -0.32 7.25 3.29
C VAL A 73 -0.13 5.97 4.10
N SER A 74 1.11 5.62 4.47
CA SER A 74 1.39 4.47 5.32
C SER A 74 0.74 4.59 6.69
N GLU A 75 0.94 5.73 7.37
CA GLU A 75 0.34 6.02 8.67
C GLU A 75 -1.19 6.05 8.63
N ALA A 76 -1.75 6.72 7.61
CA ALA A 76 -3.19 6.78 7.42
C ALA A 76 -3.80 5.40 7.15
N LYS A 77 -3.12 4.55 6.37
CA LYS A 77 -3.53 3.16 6.09
C LYS A 77 -3.55 2.34 7.36
N GLU A 78 -2.51 2.41 8.18
CA GLU A 78 -2.42 1.74 9.48
C GLU A 78 -3.59 2.13 10.39
N ALA A 79 -3.82 3.43 10.58
CA ALA A 79 -4.92 3.92 11.41
C ALA A 79 -6.31 3.50 10.89
N LYS A 80 -6.48 3.44 9.57
CA LYS A 80 -7.73 2.98 8.94
C LYS A 80 -7.94 1.48 9.11
N LEU A 81 -6.89 0.67 9.00
CA LEU A 81 -6.97 -0.79 9.23
C LEU A 81 -7.34 -1.12 10.67
N LEU A 82 -6.77 -0.42 11.65
CA LEU A 82 -7.14 -0.59 13.06
C LEU A 82 -8.62 -0.24 13.31
N ARG A 83 -9.12 0.83 12.68
CA ARG A 83 -10.55 1.19 12.77
C ARG A 83 -11.45 0.17 12.10
N LEU A 84 -11.04 -0.35 10.94
CA LEU A 84 -11.76 -1.40 10.22
C LEU A 84 -11.86 -2.67 11.08
N GLN A 85 -10.77 -3.11 11.68
CA GLN A 85 -10.72 -4.25 12.57
C GLN A 85 -11.71 -4.10 13.74
N LYS A 86 -11.68 -2.93 14.42
CA LYS A 86 -12.64 -2.65 15.52
C LYS A 86 -14.10 -2.69 15.05
N ARG A 87 -14.37 -2.24 13.83
CA ARG A 87 -15.70 -2.29 13.23
C ARG A 87 -16.14 -3.73 12.98
N ILE A 88 -15.27 -4.55 12.39
CA ILE A 88 -15.55 -5.97 12.13
C ILE A 88 -15.89 -6.68 13.45
N VAL A 89 -15.07 -6.53 14.48
CA VAL A 89 -15.32 -7.12 15.82
C VAL A 89 -16.68 -6.72 16.37
N ARG A 90 -17.03 -5.43 16.30
CA ARG A 90 -18.31 -4.93 16.76
C ARG A 90 -19.49 -5.53 16.00
N ASP A 91 -19.34 -5.67 14.67
CA ASP A 91 -20.43 -6.07 13.78
C ASP A 91 -20.60 -7.61 13.72
N THR A 92 -19.51 -8.38 13.94
CA THR A 92 -19.52 -9.86 13.87
C THR A 92 -19.39 -10.57 15.23
N GLY A 93 -18.91 -9.88 16.27
CA GLY A 93 -18.61 -10.47 17.57
C GLY A 93 -17.35 -11.34 17.60
N GLU A 94 -16.55 -11.39 16.53
CA GLU A 94 -15.34 -12.22 16.38
C GLU A 94 -14.13 -11.66 17.13
N GLN A 95 -14.22 -11.58 18.45
CA GLN A 95 -13.20 -10.92 19.28
C GLN A 95 -11.86 -11.66 19.30
N ASP A 96 -11.88 -12.99 19.29
CA ASP A 96 -10.65 -13.80 19.35
C ASP A 96 -9.78 -13.67 18.10
N TYR A 97 -10.40 -13.66 16.92
CA TYR A 97 -9.70 -13.47 15.65
C TYR A 97 -9.04 -12.08 15.56
N ALA A 98 -9.77 -11.04 15.94
CA ALA A 98 -9.27 -9.67 15.94
C ALA A 98 -8.09 -9.47 16.93
N THR A 99 -8.16 -10.09 18.10
CA THR A 99 -7.09 -10.06 19.12
C THR A 99 -5.84 -10.74 18.59
N SER A 100 -5.97 -11.89 17.91
CA SER A 100 -4.83 -12.62 17.34
C SER A 100 -4.14 -11.82 16.21
N LEU A 101 -4.91 -11.17 15.33
CA LEU A 101 -4.39 -10.31 14.26
C LEU A 101 -3.66 -9.07 14.83
N THR A 102 -4.23 -8.42 15.85
CA THR A 102 -3.58 -7.27 16.49
C THR A 102 -2.29 -7.67 17.16
N ARG A 103 -2.26 -8.82 17.85
CA ARG A 103 -1.04 -9.35 18.50
C ARG A 103 0.03 -9.63 17.45
N LYS A 104 -0.30 -10.35 16.38
CA LYS A 104 0.63 -10.63 15.29
C LYS A 104 1.20 -9.35 14.68
N TRP A 105 0.36 -8.35 14.41
CA TRP A 105 0.80 -7.07 13.87
C TRP A 105 1.75 -6.31 14.82
N LEU A 106 1.49 -6.33 16.13
CA LEU A 106 2.36 -5.72 17.13
C LEU A 106 3.70 -6.45 17.20
N ASP A 107 3.71 -7.79 17.15
CA ASP A 107 4.92 -8.61 17.14
C ASP A 107 5.77 -8.31 15.90
N ASP A 108 5.17 -8.29 14.71
CA ASP A 108 5.86 -7.97 13.45
C ASP A 108 6.48 -6.57 13.47
N ARG A 109 5.77 -5.58 14.01
CA ARG A 109 6.24 -4.20 14.16
C ARG A 109 7.41 -4.09 15.15
N THR A 110 7.33 -4.79 16.26
CA THR A 110 8.38 -4.81 17.29
C THR A 110 9.64 -5.47 16.74
N GLN A 111 9.52 -6.59 16.03
CA GLN A 111 10.65 -7.26 15.38
C GLN A 111 11.32 -6.39 14.34
N LYS A 112 10.54 -5.67 13.53
CA LYS A 112 11.08 -4.72 12.53
C LYS A 112 11.85 -3.59 13.23
N ALA A 113 11.30 -2.99 14.28
CA ALA A 113 11.94 -1.90 15.01
C ALA A 113 13.27 -2.35 15.66
N VAL A 114 13.32 -3.57 16.22
CA VAL A 114 14.54 -4.16 16.77
C VAL A 114 15.57 -4.42 15.67
N HIS A 115 15.16 -4.96 14.53
CA HIS A 115 16.04 -5.19 13.38
C HIS A 115 16.67 -3.89 12.88
N ASP A 116 15.86 -2.83 12.69
CA ASP A 116 16.31 -1.53 12.21
C ASP A 116 17.28 -0.87 13.21
N ALA A 117 17.03 -1.00 14.52
CA ALA A 117 17.92 -0.50 15.58
C ALA A 117 19.28 -1.21 15.59
N VAL A 118 19.30 -2.54 15.45
CA VAL A 118 20.55 -3.34 15.39
C VAL A 118 21.36 -3.00 14.13
N PHE A 119 20.71 -2.79 13.00
CA PHE A 119 21.39 -2.43 11.76
C PHE A 119 22.03 -1.05 11.82
N LEU A 120 21.37 -0.06 12.44
CA LEU A 120 21.90 1.28 12.64
C LEU A 120 23.12 1.30 13.58
N THR A 121 23.12 0.49 14.66
CA THR A 121 24.26 0.39 15.58
C THR A 121 25.46 -0.28 14.91
N SER A 122 25.27 -1.34 14.14
CA SER A 122 26.34 -2.02 13.43
C SER A 122 27.00 -1.14 12.35
N SER A 123 26.26 -0.20 11.77
CA SER A 123 26.78 0.73 10.75
C SER A 123 27.63 1.86 11.35
N HIS A 124 27.51 2.14 12.65
CA HIS A 124 28.31 3.16 13.35
C HIS A 124 29.66 2.65 13.81
N GLU A 125 29.80 1.36 14.08
CA GLU A 125 31.08 0.77 14.54
C GLU A 125 32.13 0.61 13.43
N LEU A 126 31.74 0.71 12.15
CA LEU A 126 32.63 0.58 11.00
C LEU A 126 33.26 1.92 10.52
N LYS A 127 33.07 3.02 11.25
CA LYS A 127 33.57 4.36 10.87
C LYS A 127 34.64 4.93 11.78
N ASN A 128 35.41 4.12 12.49
CA ASN A 128 36.65 4.58 13.14
C ASN A 128 37.84 3.74 12.63
N PRO A 129 38.55 4.15 11.57
CA PRO A 129 39.96 3.82 11.39
C PRO A 129 40.79 4.86 12.16
N GLU A 130 41.65 4.40 13.04
CA GLU A 130 42.79 5.16 13.58
C GLU A 130 43.71 5.65 12.46
#